data_57b9ae8a93869cfe20de42a70c9f89a5
#
_entry.id   57b9ae8a93869cfe20de42a70c9f89a5
#
_cell.length_a   1.000
_cell.length_b   1.000
_cell.length_c   1.000
_cell.angle_alpha   90.00
_cell.angle_beta   90.00
_cell.angle_gamma   90.00
#
_symmetry.space_group_name_H-M   'P 1'
#
loop_
_entity.id
_entity.type
_entity.pdbx_description
1 polymer ?
#
loop_
_entity_poly.entity_id
_entity_poly.type
_entity_poly.pdbx_seq_one_letter_code
_entity_poly.pdbx_strand_id
1 'polypeptide(L)'
;MLPQAFNFDEVVRDEYYPNSVPTFAYSGSIWKGSKDPRLFLDYLCNLQADFRFYVYTNDLSAVQPYCKRLGEKLVVSSYIPRLELLRKLSTMDFLVHFEFQTSVQTPSKLIDYALSGRPILPINVQNMDYGLIDEFLRSDYTRQHRVENLEQYDIHNVARKFVEFGQY
;
A
#
# COMPACT_ATOMS: atom_id res chain seq x y z
N MET A 1 21.85 -0.97 13.85
CA MET A 1 20.56 -0.27 14.14
C MET A 1 19.46 -1.31 14.09
N LEU A 2 18.63 -1.39 15.12
CA LEU A 2 17.49 -2.33 15.14
C LEU A 2 16.36 -1.80 14.25
N PRO A 3 15.63 -2.66 13.53
CA PRO A 3 14.48 -2.26 12.74
C PRO A 3 13.32 -1.80 13.63
N GLN A 4 12.36 -1.06 13.05
CA GLN A 4 11.11 -0.75 13.71
C GLN A 4 10.36 -2.05 14.04
N ALA A 5 9.81 -2.15 15.25
CA ALA A 5 9.09 -3.33 15.70
C ALA A 5 7.59 -3.17 15.51
N PHE A 6 6.93 -4.26 15.11
CA PHE A 6 5.47 -4.37 14.94
C PHE A 6 4.96 -5.59 15.68
N ASN A 7 3.80 -5.48 16.31
CA ASN A 7 3.12 -6.63 16.89
C ASN A 7 2.32 -7.37 15.80
N PHE A 8 2.82 -8.53 15.38
CA PHE A 8 2.17 -9.34 14.34
C PHE A 8 0.97 -10.12 14.89
N ASP A 9 0.96 -10.43 16.18
CA ASP A 9 -0.12 -11.18 16.82
C ASP A 9 -1.45 -10.41 16.86
N GLU A 10 -1.40 -9.08 16.81
CA GLU A 10 -2.60 -8.23 16.78
C GLU A 10 -3.24 -8.11 15.39
N VAL A 11 -2.55 -8.59 14.34
CA VAL A 11 -3.02 -8.42 12.97
C VAL A 11 -4.12 -9.42 12.66
N VAL A 12 -5.33 -8.93 12.48
CA VAL A 12 -6.48 -9.71 12.04
C VAL A 12 -6.75 -9.40 10.58
N ARG A 13 -6.80 -10.43 9.74
CA ARG A 13 -7.18 -10.34 8.33
C ARG A 13 -8.60 -10.84 8.17
N ASP A 14 -9.38 -10.16 7.34
CA ASP A 14 -10.62 -10.72 6.85
C ASP A 14 -10.32 -11.70 5.71
N GLU A 15 -11.21 -12.67 5.50
CA GLU A 15 -11.05 -13.63 4.41
C GLU A 15 -11.15 -12.90 3.06
N TYR A 16 -10.21 -13.21 2.17
CA TYR A 16 -10.18 -12.58 0.86
C TYR A 16 -10.96 -13.39 -0.16
N TYR A 17 -11.82 -12.69 -0.88
CA TYR A 17 -12.48 -13.16 -2.08
C TYR A 17 -12.22 -12.18 -3.22
N PRO A 18 -11.93 -12.65 -4.45
CA PRO A 18 -11.75 -11.76 -5.59
C PRO A 18 -12.96 -10.83 -5.76
N ASN A 19 -12.70 -9.54 -5.93
CA ASN A 19 -13.76 -8.56 -6.12
C ASN A 19 -14.32 -8.63 -7.55
N SER A 20 -15.56 -8.21 -7.75
CA SER A 20 -16.24 -8.22 -9.07
C SER A 20 -15.59 -7.25 -10.08
N VAL A 21 -14.97 -6.21 -9.59
CA VAL A 21 -14.12 -5.27 -10.35
C VAL A 21 -12.81 -5.10 -9.60
N PRO A 22 -11.67 -4.81 -10.28
CA PRO A 22 -10.41 -4.56 -9.62
C PRO A 22 -10.56 -3.53 -8.50
N THR A 23 -10.32 -3.95 -7.28
CA THR A 23 -10.50 -3.16 -6.07
C THR A 23 -9.18 -3.05 -5.33
N PHE A 24 -8.64 -1.86 -5.21
CA PHE A 24 -7.31 -1.64 -4.68
C PHE A 24 -7.24 -0.39 -3.81
N ALA A 25 -6.19 -0.29 -3.00
CA ALA A 25 -6.06 0.79 -2.03
C ALA A 25 -4.66 1.39 -1.97
N TYR A 26 -4.61 2.65 -1.61
CA TYR A 26 -3.45 3.35 -1.11
C TYR A 26 -3.74 3.87 0.29
N SER A 27 -2.80 3.71 1.19
CA SER A 27 -2.85 4.35 2.50
C SER A 27 -1.56 5.09 2.77
N GLY A 28 -1.61 6.38 3.00
CA GLY A 28 -0.43 7.17 3.30
C GLY A 28 -0.55 8.66 3.11
N SER A 29 0.52 9.33 3.56
CA SER A 29 0.70 10.74 3.26
C SER A 29 1.01 10.94 1.77
N ILE A 30 0.53 12.05 1.25
CA ILE A 30 0.78 12.49 -0.12
C ILE A 30 1.77 13.64 -0.06
N TRP A 31 2.84 13.55 -0.87
CA TRP A 31 3.87 14.57 -0.94
C TRP A 31 4.12 14.96 -2.39
N LYS A 32 4.12 16.25 -2.68
CA LYS A 32 4.48 16.76 -4.00
C LYS A 32 5.89 16.29 -4.36
N GLY A 33 6.03 15.67 -5.51
CA GLY A 33 7.28 15.14 -6.03
C GLY A 33 7.40 13.62 -5.92
N SER A 34 7.62 13.08 -4.74
CA SER A 34 7.95 11.65 -4.56
C SER A 34 6.76 10.73 -4.37
N LYS A 35 5.71 11.23 -3.74
CA LYS A 35 4.46 10.47 -3.49
C LYS A 35 3.26 11.22 -4.07
N ASP A 36 3.45 11.79 -5.24
CA ASP A 36 2.42 12.54 -5.93
C ASP A 36 1.56 11.58 -6.77
N PRO A 37 0.30 11.35 -6.40
CA PRO A 37 -0.55 10.38 -7.08
C PRO A 37 -1.12 10.89 -8.40
N ARG A 38 -0.91 12.17 -8.76
CA ARG A 38 -1.63 12.82 -9.87
C ARG A 38 -1.43 12.12 -11.21
N LEU A 39 -0.21 11.75 -11.57
CA LEU A 39 0.04 11.02 -12.83
C LEU A 39 -0.67 9.66 -12.86
N PHE A 40 -0.69 8.95 -11.73
CA PHE A 40 -1.42 7.70 -11.59
C PHE A 40 -2.94 7.92 -11.69
N LEU A 41 -3.45 8.95 -11.02
CA LEU A 41 -4.87 9.30 -11.07
C LEU A 41 -5.29 9.77 -12.47
N ASP A 42 -4.45 10.53 -13.18
CA ASP A 42 -4.69 10.91 -14.58
C ASP A 42 -4.78 9.68 -15.49
N TYR A 43 -3.88 8.70 -15.29
CA TYR A 43 -3.96 7.43 -16.00
C TYR A 43 -5.29 6.71 -15.72
N LEU A 44 -5.69 6.59 -14.45
CA LEU A 44 -6.95 5.97 -14.08
C LEU A 44 -8.18 6.68 -14.69
N CYS A 45 -8.13 8.01 -14.82
CA CYS A 45 -9.21 8.77 -15.46
C CYS A 45 -9.39 8.43 -16.96
N ASN A 46 -8.34 7.96 -17.62
CA ASN A 46 -8.37 7.61 -19.04
C ASN A 46 -8.74 6.13 -19.29
N LEU A 47 -8.83 5.32 -18.22
CA LEU A 47 -9.22 3.92 -18.34
C LEU A 47 -10.73 3.79 -18.61
N GLN A 48 -11.07 2.97 -19.60
CA GLN A 48 -12.47 2.62 -19.89
C GLN A 48 -13.00 1.51 -18.95
N ALA A 49 -12.10 0.76 -18.31
CA ALA A 49 -12.45 -0.33 -17.41
C ALA A 49 -13.05 0.18 -16.09
N ASP A 50 -13.88 -0.66 -15.48
CA ASP A 50 -14.36 -0.42 -14.12
C ASP A 50 -13.31 -0.86 -13.10
N PHE A 51 -13.25 -0.13 -12.01
CA PHE A 51 -12.41 -0.42 -10.84
C PHE A 51 -12.93 0.32 -9.61
N ARG A 52 -12.38 0.02 -8.44
CA ARG A 52 -12.56 0.78 -7.19
C ARG A 52 -11.19 1.07 -6.60
N PHE A 53 -10.89 2.35 -6.42
CA PHE A 53 -9.64 2.80 -5.78
C PHE A 53 -9.94 3.51 -4.47
N TYR A 54 -9.48 2.92 -3.37
CA TYR A 54 -9.62 3.47 -2.02
C TYR A 54 -8.34 4.21 -1.62
N VAL A 55 -8.48 5.45 -1.17
CA VAL A 55 -7.37 6.29 -0.71
C VAL A 55 -7.61 6.69 0.74
N TYR A 56 -6.73 6.24 1.64
CA TYR A 56 -6.71 6.63 3.04
C TYR A 56 -5.57 7.62 3.27
N THR A 57 -5.90 8.90 3.45
CA THR A 57 -4.91 9.96 3.61
C THR A 57 -5.46 11.10 4.46
N ASN A 58 -4.57 11.85 5.11
CA ASN A 58 -4.94 13.09 5.81
C ASN A 58 -4.78 14.34 4.94
N ASP A 59 -4.19 14.23 3.77
CA ASP A 59 -4.09 15.31 2.78
C ASP A 59 -4.93 14.99 1.54
N LEU A 60 -6.11 15.58 1.50
CA LEU A 60 -7.08 15.38 0.43
C LEU A 60 -6.84 16.29 -0.78
N SER A 61 -5.97 17.30 -0.65
CA SER A 61 -5.81 18.35 -1.67
C SER A 61 -5.38 17.82 -3.03
N ALA A 62 -4.54 16.79 -3.06
CA ALA A 62 -4.03 16.20 -4.30
C ALA A 62 -5.04 15.26 -4.98
N VAL A 63 -5.95 14.66 -4.23
CA VAL A 63 -6.92 13.67 -4.75
C VAL A 63 -8.31 14.25 -5.00
N GLN A 64 -8.67 15.31 -4.28
CA GLN A 64 -9.99 15.92 -4.37
C GLN A 64 -10.41 16.35 -5.79
N PRO A 65 -9.54 16.93 -6.64
CA PRO A 65 -9.88 17.26 -8.02
C PRO A 65 -10.32 16.06 -8.87
N TYR A 66 -9.88 14.87 -8.51
CA TYR A 66 -10.18 13.62 -9.21
C TYR A 66 -11.50 12.97 -8.79
N CYS A 67 -12.04 13.35 -7.62
CA CYS A 67 -13.30 12.80 -7.13
C CYS A 67 -14.46 13.02 -8.10
N LYS A 68 -14.50 14.19 -8.77
CA LYS A 68 -15.52 14.47 -9.80
C LYS A 68 -15.31 13.69 -11.09
N ARG A 69 -14.05 13.49 -11.49
CA ARG A 69 -13.67 12.81 -12.75
C ARG A 69 -13.90 11.30 -12.65
N LEU A 70 -13.56 10.71 -11.52
CA LEU A 70 -13.63 9.28 -11.27
C LEU A 70 -14.95 8.83 -10.64
N GLY A 71 -15.69 9.77 -10.01
CA GLY A 71 -16.98 9.46 -9.38
C GLY A 71 -16.86 8.33 -8.38
N GLU A 72 -17.71 7.32 -8.50
CA GLU A 72 -17.74 6.17 -7.59
C GLU A 72 -16.51 5.25 -7.69
N LYS A 73 -15.67 5.41 -8.73
CA LYS A 73 -14.43 4.64 -8.87
C LYS A 73 -13.37 5.05 -7.86
N LEU A 74 -13.44 6.27 -7.30
CA LEU A 74 -12.49 6.78 -6.31
C LEU A 74 -13.18 7.04 -4.98
N VAL A 75 -12.78 6.30 -3.95
CA VAL A 75 -13.28 6.44 -2.58
C VAL A 75 -12.18 7.00 -1.70
N VAL A 76 -12.35 8.21 -1.18
CA VAL A 76 -11.35 8.89 -0.36
C VAL A 76 -11.81 8.98 1.08
N SER A 77 -10.95 8.60 2.00
CA SER A 77 -11.19 8.65 3.44
C SER A 77 -10.00 9.25 4.18
N SER A 78 -10.25 9.84 5.33
CA SER A 78 -9.21 10.17 6.29
C SER A 78 -8.56 8.91 6.87
N TYR A 79 -7.48 9.07 7.64
CA TYR A 79 -6.87 7.95 8.34
C TYR A 79 -7.86 7.30 9.32
N ILE A 80 -7.79 5.99 9.37
CA ILE A 80 -8.52 5.14 10.31
C ILE A 80 -7.51 4.38 11.20
N PRO A 81 -7.92 3.83 12.34
CA PRO A 81 -7.04 3.05 13.20
C PRO A 81 -6.32 1.93 12.44
N ARG A 82 -5.03 1.70 12.77
CA ARG A 82 -4.15 0.78 12.04
C ARG A 82 -4.74 -0.62 11.88
N LEU A 83 -5.28 -1.21 12.94
CA LEU A 83 -5.82 -2.58 12.89
C LEU A 83 -7.08 -2.67 12.03
N GLU A 84 -7.93 -1.64 12.06
CA GLU A 84 -9.08 -1.53 11.17
C GLU A 84 -8.64 -1.38 9.71
N LEU A 85 -7.61 -0.55 9.47
CA LEU A 85 -7.04 -0.38 8.14
C LEU A 85 -6.52 -1.71 7.59
N LEU A 86 -5.74 -2.47 8.38
CA LEU A 86 -5.20 -3.77 7.95
C LEU A 86 -6.31 -4.75 7.56
N ARG A 87 -7.40 -4.79 8.31
CA ARG A 87 -8.58 -5.61 7.95
C ARG A 87 -9.18 -5.18 6.60
N LYS A 88 -9.37 -3.88 6.38
CA LYS A 88 -9.88 -3.36 5.12
C LYS A 88 -8.92 -3.66 3.96
N LEU A 89 -7.61 -3.46 4.17
CA LEU A 89 -6.60 -3.75 3.15
C LEU A 89 -6.55 -5.24 2.79
N SER A 90 -6.81 -6.14 3.73
CA SER A 90 -6.79 -7.59 3.47
C SER A 90 -7.88 -8.06 2.50
N THR A 91 -8.92 -7.28 2.29
CA THR A 91 -10.01 -7.57 1.34
C THR A 91 -9.82 -6.96 -0.05
N MET A 92 -8.77 -6.17 -0.25
CA MET A 92 -8.44 -5.59 -1.56
C MET A 92 -7.81 -6.61 -2.50
N ASP A 93 -7.94 -6.43 -3.82
CA ASP A 93 -7.24 -7.27 -4.77
C ASP A 93 -5.74 -7.00 -4.76
N PHE A 94 -5.34 -5.73 -4.66
CA PHE A 94 -3.95 -5.32 -4.49
C PHE A 94 -3.82 -3.96 -3.81
N LEU A 95 -2.60 -3.59 -3.42
CA LEU A 95 -2.27 -2.34 -2.75
C LEU A 95 -1.28 -1.53 -3.57
N VAL A 96 -1.44 -0.22 -3.61
CA VAL A 96 -0.56 0.71 -4.33
C VAL A 96 0.51 1.26 -3.41
N HIS A 97 1.76 1.17 -3.83
CA HIS A 97 2.90 1.76 -3.16
C HIS A 97 3.64 2.72 -4.10
N PHE A 98 3.66 4.02 -3.76
CA PHE A 98 4.49 4.99 -4.47
C PHE A 98 5.94 4.87 -4.00
N GLU A 99 6.83 4.44 -4.89
CA GLU A 99 8.24 4.23 -4.59
C GLU A 99 8.96 5.55 -4.34
N PHE A 100 9.87 5.51 -3.38
CA PHE A 100 10.76 6.60 -3.04
C PHE A 100 12.21 6.20 -3.29
N GLN A 101 12.91 6.91 -4.16
CA GLN A 101 14.25 6.51 -4.65
C GLN A 101 15.37 6.56 -3.60
N THR A 102 15.14 7.10 -2.39
CA THR A 102 16.22 7.41 -1.44
C THR A 102 16.12 6.73 -0.08
N SER A 103 15.15 5.83 0.17
CA SER A 103 15.06 5.20 1.48
C SER A 103 15.93 3.94 1.57
N VAL A 104 16.94 4.01 2.44
CA VAL A 104 17.76 2.85 2.84
C VAL A 104 16.97 1.86 3.71
N GLN A 105 15.84 2.28 4.26
CA GLN A 105 14.99 1.48 5.15
C GLN A 105 13.66 1.15 4.47
N THR A 106 13.17 -0.07 4.71
CA THR A 106 11.81 -0.46 4.31
C THR A 106 10.79 0.44 5.01
N PRO A 107 9.96 1.20 4.28
CA PRO A 107 8.94 2.03 4.90
C PRO A 107 7.96 1.19 5.73
N SER A 108 7.57 1.68 6.91
CA SER A 108 6.62 1.01 7.82
C SER A 108 5.33 0.57 7.13
N LYS A 109 4.91 1.33 6.14
CA LYS A 109 3.73 1.06 5.34
C LYS A 109 3.83 -0.20 4.48
N LEU A 110 5.01 -0.51 3.93
CA LEU A 110 5.23 -1.75 3.20
C LEU A 110 5.12 -2.97 4.12
N ILE A 111 5.50 -2.83 5.39
CA ILE A 111 5.32 -3.87 6.39
C ILE A 111 3.83 -4.11 6.63
N ASP A 112 3.04 -3.06 6.83
CA ASP A 112 1.59 -3.16 6.97
C ASP A 112 0.93 -3.79 5.73
N TYR A 113 1.38 -3.42 4.53
CA TYR A 113 0.89 -4.01 3.27
C TYR A 113 1.22 -5.51 3.19
N ALA A 114 2.46 -5.89 3.52
CA ALA A 114 2.82 -7.30 3.57
C ALA A 114 2.02 -8.08 4.61
N LEU A 115 1.76 -7.47 5.78
CA LEU A 115 0.92 -8.05 6.83
C LEU A 115 -0.54 -8.21 6.40
N SER A 116 -1.06 -7.38 5.50
CA SER A 116 -2.40 -7.56 4.94
C SER A 116 -2.51 -8.80 4.04
N GLY A 117 -1.38 -9.31 3.55
CA GLY A 117 -1.31 -10.49 2.68
C GLY A 117 -1.73 -10.23 1.23
N ARG A 118 -1.82 -8.96 0.81
CA ARG A 118 -2.22 -8.62 -0.56
C ARG A 118 -1.03 -8.26 -1.44
N PRO A 119 -1.12 -8.49 -2.77
CA PRO A 119 -0.11 -8.06 -3.73
C PRO A 119 0.14 -6.56 -3.65
N ILE A 120 1.38 -6.13 -3.86
CA ILE A 120 1.79 -4.73 -3.79
C ILE A 120 2.23 -4.26 -5.18
N LEU A 121 1.51 -3.28 -5.74
CA LEU A 121 1.84 -2.60 -6.98
C LEU A 121 2.82 -1.46 -6.70
N PRO A 122 4.09 -1.56 -7.12
CA PRO A 122 5.03 -0.47 -7.00
C PRO A 122 4.79 0.56 -8.12
N ILE A 123 4.66 1.82 -7.76
CA ILE A 123 4.51 2.95 -8.70
C ILE A 123 5.70 3.88 -8.55
N ASN A 124 6.53 3.97 -9.58
CA ASN A 124 7.52 5.02 -9.70
C ASN A 124 6.90 6.22 -10.42
N VAL A 125 6.63 7.30 -9.69
CA VAL A 125 5.95 8.49 -10.25
C VAL A 125 6.79 9.25 -11.29
N GLN A 126 8.10 9.03 -11.34
CA GLN A 126 8.99 9.66 -12.33
C GLN A 126 9.12 8.83 -13.61
N ASN A 127 8.88 7.53 -13.52
CA ASN A 127 8.95 6.61 -14.65
C ASN A 127 7.89 5.52 -14.49
N MET A 128 6.62 5.88 -14.76
CA MET A 128 5.50 4.96 -14.58
C MET A 128 5.52 3.82 -15.60
N ASP A 129 5.43 2.60 -15.08
CA ASP A 129 5.23 1.40 -15.89
C ASP A 129 3.72 1.13 -16.05
N TYR A 130 3.14 1.66 -17.11
CA TYR A 130 1.71 1.50 -17.41
C TYR A 130 1.36 0.03 -17.71
N GLY A 131 2.28 -0.74 -18.29
CA GLY A 131 2.09 -2.17 -18.52
C GLY A 131 1.92 -2.95 -17.22
N LEU A 132 2.71 -2.60 -16.19
CA LEU A 132 2.60 -3.20 -14.86
C LEU A 132 1.24 -2.86 -14.22
N ILE A 133 0.77 -1.62 -14.37
CA ILE A 133 -0.57 -1.23 -13.85
C ILE A 133 -1.65 -2.07 -14.53
N ASP A 134 -1.58 -2.22 -15.85
CA ASP A 134 -2.55 -3.02 -16.62
C ASP A 134 -2.51 -4.51 -16.25
N GLU A 135 -1.33 -5.08 -15.95
CA GLU A 135 -1.19 -6.43 -15.44
C GLU A 135 -1.96 -6.60 -14.12
N PHE A 136 -1.75 -5.68 -13.16
CA PHE A 136 -2.45 -5.71 -11.88
C PHE A 136 -3.97 -5.57 -12.02
N LEU A 137 -4.43 -4.71 -12.92
CA LEU A 137 -5.86 -4.55 -13.21
C LEU A 137 -6.47 -5.81 -13.84
N ARG A 138 -5.67 -6.67 -14.48
CA ARG A 138 -6.06 -7.99 -15.00
C ARG A 138 -5.78 -9.14 -14.04
N SER A 139 -5.46 -8.83 -12.78
CA SER A 139 -5.13 -9.82 -11.74
C SER A 139 -3.83 -10.60 -12.00
N ASP A 140 -2.91 -10.05 -12.78
CA ASP A 140 -1.56 -10.58 -12.92
C ASP A 140 -0.62 -9.84 -11.94
N TYR A 141 -0.26 -10.53 -10.87
CA TYR A 141 0.59 -9.99 -9.79
C TYR A 141 2.01 -10.58 -9.82
N THR A 142 2.43 -11.14 -10.94
CA THR A 142 3.75 -11.80 -11.07
C THR A 142 4.89 -10.84 -10.73
N ARG A 143 4.79 -9.57 -11.12
CA ARG A 143 5.79 -8.52 -10.89
C ARG A 143 5.50 -7.66 -9.63
N GLN A 144 4.79 -8.20 -8.65
CA GLN A 144 4.52 -7.50 -7.41
C GLN A 144 5.79 -7.18 -6.62
N HIS A 145 5.77 -6.08 -5.89
CA HIS A 145 6.79 -5.81 -4.88
C HIS A 145 6.65 -6.79 -3.71
N ARG A 146 7.75 -7.40 -3.28
CA ARG A 146 7.78 -8.30 -2.13
C ARG A 146 8.64 -7.70 -1.02
N VAL A 147 8.15 -7.73 0.20
CA VAL A 147 8.93 -7.36 1.39
C VAL A 147 9.72 -8.60 1.82
N GLU A 148 11.05 -8.49 1.70
CA GLU A 148 11.94 -9.57 2.12
C GLU A 148 12.10 -9.59 3.64
N ASN A 149 12.29 -10.78 4.20
CA ASN A 149 12.55 -10.99 5.63
C ASN A 149 11.55 -10.25 6.55
N LEU A 150 10.26 -10.34 6.23
CA LEU A 150 9.20 -9.65 6.98
C LEU A 150 9.27 -9.93 8.49
N GLU A 151 9.64 -11.15 8.89
CA GLU A 151 9.76 -11.60 10.28
C GLU A 151 10.78 -10.79 11.11
N GLN A 152 11.75 -10.13 10.48
CA GLN A 152 12.71 -9.28 11.18
C GLN A 152 12.05 -8.07 11.87
N TYR A 153 10.85 -7.69 11.45
CA TYR A 153 10.08 -6.56 11.99
C TYR A 153 9.10 -7.00 13.08
N ASP A 154 8.96 -8.31 13.34
CA ASP A 154 8.15 -8.80 14.44
C ASP A 154 8.76 -8.37 15.78
N ILE A 155 7.92 -7.85 16.67
CA ILE A 155 8.34 -7.34 18.00
C ILE A 155 9.09 -8.41 18.80
N HIS A 156 8.69 -9.69 18.70
CA HIS A 156 9.36 -10.79 19.39
C HIS A 156 10.79 -11.03 18.87
N ASN A 157 10.99 -10.93 17.55
CA ASN A 157 12.29 -11.08 16.93
C ASN A 157 13.19 -9.86 17.20
N VAL A 158 12.62 -8.66 17.18
CA VAL A 158 13.35 -7.43 17.52
C VAL A 158 13.77 -7.45 19.00
N ALA A 159 12.88 -7.84 19.90
CA ALA A 159 13.19 -7.96 21.35
C ALA A 159 14.29 -8.99 21.62
N ARG A 160 14.25 -10.15 20.95
CA ARG A 160 15.30 -11.18 21.08
C ARG A 160 16.68 -10.62 20.70
N LYS A 161 16.77 -9.96 19.55
CA LYS A 161 18.03 -9.31 19.12
C LYS A 161 18.50 -8.26 20.11
N PHE A 162 17.58 -7.51 20.72
CA PHE A 162 17.92 -6.50 21.71
C PHE A 162 18.58 -7.12 22.96
N VAL A 163 18.06 -8.24 23.44
CA VAL A 163 18.64 -8.98 24.57
C VAL A 163 20.01 -9.53 24.24
N GLU A 164 20.20 -10.08 23.03
CA GLU A 164 21.50 -10.59 22.56
C GLU A 164 22.57 -9.48 22.52
N PHE A 165 22.22 -8.28 22.07
CA PHE A 165 23.14 -7.13 22.04
C PHE A 165 23.45 -6.55 23.42
N GLY A 166 22.58 -6.73 24.42
CA GLY A 166 22.76 -6.22 25.78
C GLY A 166 23.59 -7.13 26.72
N GLN A 167 24.06 -8.29 26.22
CA GLN A 167 24.86 -9.24 26.98
C GLN A 167 26.39 -9.06 26.83
N TYR A 168 26.85 -7.91 26.31
CA TYR A 168 28.26 -7.54 26.19
C TYR A 168 28.63 -6.38 27.08
#